data_40fed3fd00cf4a41c0b852ba445e885f
#
_entry.id   40fed3fd00cf4a41c0b852ba445e885f
#
_cell.length_a   1.000
_cell.length_b   1.000
_cell.length_c   1.000
_cell.angle_alpha   90.00
_cell.angle_beta   90.00
_cell.angle_gamma   90.00
#
_symmetry.space_group_name_H-M   'P 1'
#
loop_
_entity.id
_entity.type
_entity.pdbx_description
1 polymer ?
#
loop_
_entity_poly.entity_id
_entity_poly.type
_entity_poly.pdbx_seq_one_letter_code
_entity_poly.pdbx_strand_id
1 'polypeptide(L)'
;MDTQEQRIKIAVQKTGRLTEHSLHLLERCGLKVTRSKDQLICYGENMPVDLLLVRDDDIPGLVSDDICDLGIVGLNVAEEKRQKLKQDGTQTGYKKVFDLDFGHCRLSIATEEGTPYSGATDLQGKRIATSYVATVQNFLNEEGIEAEIIYLSGAVEIAPKLGKAEFICDLVSTGSTLKANNLIEVETLLKSEAVVIQTREPLSHIKQEWVDKILQRLDGVLQVRESKYIML
;
A
#
# COMPACT_ATOMS: atom_id res chain seq x y z
N MET A 1 -29.03 4.96 -20.81
CA MET A 1 -28.08 4.96 -19.67
C MET A 1 -26.81 4.32 -20.20
N ASP A 2 -25.73 5.08 -20.15
CA ASP A 2 -24.46 4.63 -20.74
C ASP A 2 -23.95 3.41 -19.96
N THR A 3 -23.75 2.31 -20.65
CA THR A 3 -23.27 1.03 -20.06
C THR A 3 -21.88 1.17 -19.43
N GLN A 4 -21.13 2.22 -19.77
CA GLN A 4 -19.81 2.50 -19.19
C GLN A 4 -19.88 3.08 -17.77
N GLU A 5 -20.92 3.85 -17.41
CA GLU A 5 -21.10 4.40 -16.06
C GLU A 5 -21.39 3.34 -14.99
N GLN A 6 -21.80 2.13 -15.40
CA GLN A 6 -22.14 1.04 -14.48
C GLN A 6 -21.02 0.04 -14.25
N ARG A 7 -19.84 0.24 -14.89
CA ARG A 7 -18.69 -0.65 -14.71
C ARG A 7 -17.89 -0.28 -13.47
N ILE A 8 -17.43 -1.30 -12.76
CA ILE A 8 -16.51 -1.13 -11.62
C ILE A 8 -15.11 -0.87 -12.14
N LYS A 9 -14.48 0.17 -11.63
CA LYS A 9 -13.07 0.48 -11.90
C LYS A 9 -12.22 0.09 -10.72
N ILE A 10 -11.24 -0.81 -10.95
CA ILE A 10 -10.30 -1.27 -9.94
C ILE A 10 -8.89 -0.80 -10.33
N ALA A 11 -8.29 0.06 -9.50
CA ALA A 11 -6.91 0.44 -9.68
C ALA A 11 -5.98 -0.64 -9.11
N VAL A 12 -4.97 -1.05 -9.88
CA VAL A 12 -3.94 -2.02 -9.48
C VAL A 12 -2.56 -1.54 -9.91
N GLN A 13 -1.54 -1.93 -9.18
CA GLN A 13 -0.16 -1.57 -9.51
C GLN A 13 0.24 -2.12 -10.89
N LYS A 14 0.76 -1.25 -11.78
CA LYS A 14 1.21 -1.64 -13.13
C LYS A 14 2.45 -2.53 -13.11
N THR A 15 3.44 -2.15 -12.30
CA THR A 15 4.72 -2.84 -12.15
C THR A 15 5.18 -2.75 -10.70
N GLY A 16 5.62 -3.86 -10.12
CA GLY A 16 6.11 -3.91 -8.75
C GLY A 16 5.71 -5.19 -8.04
N ARG A 17 5.94 -5.23 -6.73
CA ARG A 17 5.80 -6.43 -5.90
C ARG A 17 4.37 -6.99 -5.84
N LEU A 18 3.37 -6.12 -5.95
CA LEU A 18 1.97 -6.52 -5.80
C LEU A 18 1.30 -6.89 -7.12
N THR A 19 1.90 -6.53 -8.28
CA THR A 19 1.26 -6.62 -9.59
C THR A 19 0.76 -8.02 -9.92
N GLU A 20 1.68 -8.99 -9.98
CA GLU A 20 1.35 -10.36 -10.40
C GLU A 20 0.38 -11.05 -9.42
N HIS A 21 0.57 -10.83 -8.11
CA HIS A 21 -0.33 -11.39 -7.09
C HIS A 21 -1.74 -10.80 -7.19
N SER A 22 -1.86 -9.48 -7.39
CA SER A 22 -3.16 -8.81 -7.53
C SER A 22 -3.91 -9.28 -8.76
N LEU A 23 -3.23 -9.37 -9.91
CA LEU A 23 -3.84 -9.83 -11.16
C LEU A 23 -4.26 -11.29 -11.07
N HIS A 24 -3.40 -12.17 -10.56
CA HIS A 24 -3.71 -13.58 -10.35
C HIS A 24 -4.88 -13.78 -9.36
N LEU A 25 -4.94 -12.97 -8.30
CA LEU A 25 -6.05 -13.01 -7.35
C LEU A 25 -7.37 -12.65 -8.02
N LEU A 26 -7.41 -11.57 -8.82
CA LEU A 26 -8.60 -11.16 -9.56
C LEU A 26 -9.01 -12.21 -10.61
N GLU A 27 -8.06 -12.86 -11.27
CA GLU A 27 -8.31 -13.99 -12.17
C GLU A 27 -8.94 -15.18 -11.42
N ARG A 28 -8.41 -15.53 -10.24
CA ARG A 28 -9.01 -16.56 -9.37
C ARG A 28 -10.42 -16.20 -8.89
N CYS A 29 -10.72 -14.90 -8.75
CA CYS A 29 -12.09 -14.43 -8.51
C CYS A 29 -12.99 -14.53 -9.76
N GLY A 30 -12.46 -15.06 -10.87
CA GLY A 30 -13.19 -15.30 -12.09
C GLY A 30 -13.21 -14.11 -13.06
N LEU A 31 -12.43 -13.04 -12.80
CA LEU A 31 -12.30 -11.93 -13.74
C LEU A 31 -11.44 -12.37 -14.93
N LYS A 32 -11.95 -12.21 -16.15
CA LYS A 32 -11.22 -12.42 -17.40
C LYS A 32 -10.97 -11.08 -18.06
N VAL A 33 -9.71 -10.78 -18.34
CA VAL A 33 -9.28 -9.57 -19.04
C VAL A 33 -8.29 -9.94 -20.13
N THR A 34 -8.42 -9.34 -21.30
CA THR A 34 -7.34 -9.37 -22.30
C THR A 34 -6.41 -8.22 -22.04
N ARG A 35 -5.14 -8.52 -21.87
CA ARG A 35 -4.09 -7.57 -21.55
C ARG A 35 -3.08 -7.52 -22.69
N SER A 36 -2.86 -6.34 -23.28
CA SER A 36 -1.73 -6.09 -24.17
C SER A 36 -0.64 -5.28 -23.45
N LYS A 37 0.60 -5.43 -23.93
CA LYS A 37 1.83 -5.00 -23.24
C LYS A 37 1.84 -3.53 -22.77
N ASP A 38 1.17 -2.64 -23.50
CA ASP A 38 1.21 -1.20 -23.24
C ASP A 38 -0.15 -0.62 -22.82
N GLN A 39 -1.16 -1.46 -22.62
CA GLN A 39 -2.47 -1.01 -22.13
C GLN A 39 -2.41 -0.67 -20.65
N LEU A 40 -2.95 0.52 -20.31
CA LEU A 40 -3.14 0.97 -18.94
C LEU A 40 -4.56 0.69 -18.43
N ILE A 41 -5.50 0.42 -19.32
CA ILE A 41 -6.88 0.06 -19.00
C ILE A 41 -7.18 -1.27 -19.66
N CYS A 42 -7.58 -2.26 -18.86
CA CYS A 42 -7.97 -3.58 -19.34
C CYS A 42 -9.46 -3.79 -19.03
N TYR A 43 -10.25 -4.07 -20.04
CA TYR A 43 -11.68 -4.25 -19.90
C TYR A 43 -12.02 -5.70 -19.55
N GLY A 44 -12.84 -5.90 -18.54
CA GLY A 44 -13.37 -7.23 -18.20
C GLY A 44 -14.31 -7.75 -19.28
N GLU A 45 -14.08 -9.01 -19.70
CA GLU A 45 -14.83 -9.67 -20.78
C GLU A 45 -16.14 -10.29 -20.25
N ASN A 46 -16.11 -10.79 -19.03
CA ASN A 46 -17.20 -11.57 -18.43
C ASN A 46 -17.87 -10.90 -17.22
N MET A 47 -17.36 -9.76 -16.81
CA MET A 47 -17.87 -8.95 -15.71
C MET A 47 -17.77 -7.46 -16.07
N PRO A 48 -18.65 -6.60 -15.57
CA PRO A 48 -18.56 -5.15 -15.78
C PRO A 48 -17.47 -4.55 -14.90
N VAL A 49 -16.24 -4.99 -15.08
CA VAL A 49 -15.06 -4.56 -14.30
C VAL A 49 -13.98 -4.11 -15.27
N ASP A 50 -13.38 -2.96 -14.99
CA ASP A 50 -12.23 -2.44 -15.70
C ASP A 50 -11.05 -2.31 -14.75
N LEU A 51 -9.89 -2.79 -15.16
CA LEU A 51 -8.65 -2.65 -14.41
C LEU A 51 -7.86 -1.45 -14.92
N LEU A 52 -7.47 -0.56 -14.02
CA LEU A 52 -6.57 0.54 -14.29
C LEU A 52 -5.18 0.19 -13.74
N LEU A 53 -4.20 0.08 -14.65
CA LEU A 53 -2.81 -0.27 -14.33
C LEU A 53 -2.02 1.04 -14.14
N VAL A 54 -1.77 1.40 -12.88
CA VAL A 54 -1.19 2.69 -12.49
C VAL A 54 0.00 2.52 -11.55
N ARG A 55 0.65 3.61 -11.16
CA ARG A 55 1.64 3.57 -10.09
C ARG A 55 0.94 3.34 -8.76
N ASP A 56 1.60 2.62 -7.85
CA ASP A 56 1.03 2.35 -6.51
C ASP A 56 0.71 3.62 -5.72
N ASP A 57 1.58 4.64 -5.81
CA ASP A 57 1.38 5.94 -5.14
C ASP A 57 0.12 6.68 -5.63
N ASP A 58 -0.33 6.42 -6.86
CA ASP A 58 -1.50 7.06 -7.46
C ASP A 58 -2.81 6.38 -7.03
N ILE A 59 -2.77 5.09 -6.67
CA ILE A 59 -3.98 4.29 -6.39
C ILE A 59 -4.86 4.93 -5.31
N PRO A 60 -4.34 5.34 -4.13
CA PRO A 60 -5.18 5.93 -3.10
C PRO A 60 -5.82 7.26 -3.54
N GLY A 61 -5.11 8.05 -4.36
CA GLY A 61 -5.66 9.28 -4.95
C GLY A 61 -6.83 8.99 -5.87
N LEU A 62 -6.66 8.07 -6.82
CA LEU A 62 -7.71 7.70 -7.79
C LEU A 62 -8.98 7.17 -7.11
N VAL A 63 -8.86 6.45 -5.99
CA VAL A 63 -10.00 5.96 -5.21
C VAL A 63 -10.61 7.08 -4.37
N SER A 64 -9.79 7.99 -3.81
CA SER A 64 -10.26 9.13 -3.03
C SER A 64 -11.04 10.15 -3.87
N ASP A 65 -10.68 10.29 -5.14
CA ASP A 65 -11.26 11.24 -6.10
C ASP A 65 -12.38 10.60 -6.95
N ASP A 66 -12.90 9.43 -6.56
CA ASP A 66 -13.99 8.68 -7.22
C ASP A 66 -13.73 8.27 -8.68
N ILE A 67 -12.46 8.34 -9.11
CA ILE A 67 -12.07 7.87 -10.45
C ILE A 67 -12.11 6.35 -10.50
N CYS A 68 -11.74 5.69 -9.38
CA CYS A 68 -11.84 4.26 -9.20
C CYS A 68 -12.73 3.91 -8.00
N ASP A 69 -13.53 2.86 -8.15
CA ASP A 69 -14.41 2.36 -7.09
C ASP A 69 -13.64 1.57 -6.03
N LEU A 70 -12.62 0.82 -6.48
CA LEU A 70 -11.73 0.01 -5.66
C LEU A 70 -10.26 0.23 -6.04
N GLY A 71 -9.36 -0.06 -5.10
CA GLY A 71 -7.91 -0.11 -5.36
C GLY A 71 -7.26 -1.27 -4.60
N ILE A 72 -6.32 -1.97 -5.24
CA ILE A 72 -5.43 -2.93 -4.57
C ILE A 72 -4.07 -2.27 -4.41
N VAL A 73 -3.66 -2.05 -3.16
CA VAL A 73 -2.49 -1.25 -2.81
C VAL A 73 -1.84 -1.77 -1.52
N GLY A 74 -0.59 -1.45 -1.28
CA GLY A 74 0.04 -1.71 0.02
C GLY A 74 -0.58 -0.83 1.11
N LEU A 75 -0.84 -1.40 2.29
CA LEU A 75 -1.35 -0.64 3.44
C LEU A 75 -0.46 0.56 3.77
N ASN A 76 0.87 0.41 3.61
CA ASN A 76 1.85 1.49 3.80
C ASN A 76 1.58 2.71 2.91
N VAL A 77 1.23 2.48 1.64
CA VAL A 77 0.94 3.58 0.68
C VAL A 77 -0.42 4.21 1.00
N ALA A 78 -1.43 3.39 1.31
CA ALA A 78 -2.74 3.88 1.73
C ALA A 78 -2.63 4.70 3.02
N GLU A 79 -1.85 4.24 4.00
CA GLU A 79 -1.65 4.92 5.27
C GLU A 79 -0.90 6.24 5.11
N GLU A 80 0.18 6.28 4.32
CA GLU A 80 0.91 7.51 4.00
C GLU A 80 -0.02 8.58 3.42
N LYS A 81 -0.84 8.22 2.44
CA LYS A 81 -1.82 9.14 1.85
C LYS A 81 -2.85 9.60 2.90
N ARG A 82 -3.34 8.68 3.75
CA ARG A 82 -4.29 8.98 4.81
C ARG A 82 -3.73 9.96 5.82
N GLN A 83 -2.49 9.74 6.28
CA GLN A 83 -1.82 10.64 7.23
C GLN A 83 -1.57 12.02 6.62
N LYS A 84 -1.16 12.06 5.35
CA LYS A 84 -0.98 13.34 4.63
C LYS A 84 -2.28 14.14 4.58
N LEU A 85 -3.38 13.53 4.16
CA LEU A 85 -4.69 14.20 4.11
C LEU A 85 -5.14 14.66 5.50
N LYS A 86 -4.92 13.85 6.54
CA LYS A 86 -5.22 14.22 7.93
C LYS A 86 -4.44 15.46 8.38
N GLN A 87 -3.16 15.55 8.05
CA GLN A 87 -2.31 16.72 8.35
C GLN A 87 -2.80 17.98 7.63
N ASP A 88 -3.32 17.82 6.39
CA ASP A 88 -3.92 18.91 5.60
C ASP A 88 -5.35 19.26 6.05
N GLY A 89 -5.88 18.62 7.11
CA GLY A 89 -7.24 18.82 7.62
C GLY A 89 -8.34 18.23 6.71
N THR A 90 -7.97 17.37 5.76
CA THR A 90 -8.87 16.74 4.80
C THR A 90 -9.19 15.31 5.21
N GLN A 91 -10.46 14.90 5.06
CA GLN A 91 -10.83 13.49 5.26
C GLN A 91 -10.41 12.65 4.04
N THR A 92 -10.06 11.40 4.34
CA THR A 92 -9.75 10.42 3.29
C THR A 92 -11.01 10.01 2.55
N GLY A 93 -11.03 10.13 1.23
CA GLY A 93 -12.14 9.71 0.37
C GLY A 93 -12.27 8.20 0.19
N TYR A 94 -11.48 7.38 0.89
CA TYR A 94 -11.55 5.92 0.84
C TYR A 94 -11.53 5.28 2.23
N LYS A 95 -11.87 4.00 2.28
CA LYS A 95 -11.77 3.12 3.45
C LYS A 95 -11.11 1.80 3.05
N LYS A 96 -10.32 1.21 3.95
CA LYS A 96 -9.87 -0.18 3.82
C LYS A 96 -11.07 -1.10 4.02
N VAL A 97 -11.25 -2.06 3.12
CA VAL A 97 -12.38 -3.01 3.17
C VAL A 97 -11.93 -4.46 3.25
N PHE A 98 -10.67 -4.77 2.85
CA PHE A 98 -10.19 -6.15 2.85
C PHE A 98 -8.67 -6.23 3.00
N ASP A 99 -8.17 -7.22 3.74
CA ASP A 99 -6.76 -7.62 3.81
C ASP A 99 -6.52 -8.81 2.86
N LEU A 100 -5.40 -8.83 2.13
CA LEU A 100 -5.21 -9.79 1.02
C LEU A 100 -4.17 -10.88 1.30
N ASP A 101 -3.54 -10.86 2.45
CA ASP A 101 -2.56 -11.87 2.91
C ASP A 101 -1.42 -12.13 1.91
N PHE A 102 -0.93 -11.06 1.27
CA PHE A 102 0.31 -11.10 0.47
C PHE A 102 1.01 -9.76 0.45
N GLY A 103 2.27 -9.75 -0.01
CA GLY A 103 3.07 -8.52 -0.09
C GLY A 103 3.51 -8.00 1.28
N HIS A 104 3.58 -8.88 2.29
CA HIS A 104 3.95 -8.52 3.65
C HIS A 104 5.30 -7.80 3.71
N CYS A 105 5.30 -6.69 4.40
CA CYS A 105 6.46 -5.89 4.72
C CYS A 105 6.19 -5.08 6.01
N ARG A 106 7.15 -4.30 6.42
CA ARG A 106 6.98 -3.35 7.52
C ARG A 106 7.70 -2.05 7.21
N LEU A 107 7.16 -0.95 7.64
CA LEU A 107 7.82 0.34 7.63
C LEU A 107 8.58 0.47 8.93
N SER A 108 9.91 0.60 8.86
CA SER A 108 10.75 0.53 10.05
C SER A 108 11.82 1.60 10.05
N ILE A 109 12.16 2.07 11.26
CA ILE A 109 13.35 2.86 11.50
C ILE A 109 14.57 1.93 11.46
N ALA A 110 15.62 2.39 10.79
CA ALA A 110 16.91 1.72 10.76
C ALA A 110 18.05 2.73 10.91
N THR A 111 19.19 2.27 11.39
CA THR A 111 20.40 3.07 11.57
C THR A 111 21.65 2.23 11.31
N GLU A 112 22.84 2.84 11.28
CA GLU A 112 24.09 2.13 11.12
C GLU A 112 24.34 1.16 12.28
N GLU A 113 24.90 -0.01 11.96
CA GLU A 113 25.28 -1.01 12.97
C GLU A 113 26.24 -0.40 14.00
N GLY A 114 25.93 -0.62 15.29
CA GLY A 114 26.69 -0.04 16.40
C GLY A 114 26.18 1.32 16.91
N THR A 115 25.19 1.94 16.25
CA THR A 115 24.52 3.12 16.78
C THR A 115 23.67 2.73 17.98
N PRO A 116 23.85 3.35 19.16
CA PRO A 116 22.97 3.08 20.31
C PRO A 116 21.53 3.45 19.99
N TYR A 117 20.59 2.55 20.31
CA TYR A 117 19.16 2.79 20.23
C TYR A 117 18.44 2.01 21.34
N SER A 118 17.72 2.73 22.18
CA SER A 118 16.98 2.19 23.33
C SER A 118 15.47 2.40 23.21
N GLY A 119 15.03 3.21 22.23
CA GLY A 119 13.64 3.54 21.98
C GLY A 119 13.48 4.88 21.25
N ALA A 120 12.23 5.25 20.98
CA ALA A 120 11.89 6.41 20.14
C ALA A 120 12.51 7.73 20.62
N THR A 121 12.76 7.89 21.92
CA THR A 121 13.42 9.10 22.48
C THR A 121 14.81 9.36 21.92
N ASP A 122 15.51 8.34 21.42
CA ASP A 122 16.84 8.50 20.81
C ASP A 122 16.78 9.21 19.45
N LEU A 123 15.58 9.37 18.88
CA LEU A 123 15.35 10.13 17.66
C LEU A 123 15.28 11.65 17.91
N GLN A 124 15.19 12.11 19.17
CA GLN A 124 15.07 13.54 19.50
C GLN A 124 16.21 14.35 18.90
N GLY A 125 15.89 15.35 18.09
CA GLY A 125 16.84 16.24 17.42
C GLY A 125 17.68 15.56 16.33
N LYS A 126 17.34 14.34 15.89
CA LYS A 126 18.03 13.61 14.83
C LYS A 126 17.38 13.86 13.47
N ARG A 127 18.09 13.48 12.40
CA ARG A 127 17.61 13.52 11.04
C ARG A 127 17.17 12.11 10.61
N ILE A 128 15.98 12.02 10.04
CA ILE A 128 15.40 10.75 9.56
C ILE A 128 15.11 10.89 8.08
N ALA A 129 15.79 10.13 7.24
CA ALA A 129 15.52 10.11 5.81
C ALA A 129 14.42 9.09 5.47
N THR A 130 13.43 9.50 4.67
CA THR A 130 12.30 8.64 4.32
C THR A 130 11.56 9.12 3.07
N SER A 131 10.84 8.20 2.40
CA SER A 131 9.79 8.52 1.44
C SER A 131 8.38 8.56 2.08
N TYR A 132 8.25 8.16 3.36
CA TYR A 132 6.99 8.07 4.12
C TYR A 132 6.90 9.20 5.15
N VAL A 133 6.93 10.44 4.65
CA VAL A 133 7.02 11.65 5.49
C VAL A 133 5.85 11.79 6.46
N ALA A 134 4.61 11.59 5.95
CA ALA A 134 3.42 11.80 6.77
C ALA A 134 3.27 10.73 7.87
N THR A 135 3.64 9.48 7.56
CA THR A 135 3.61 8.39 8.53
C THR A 135 4.67 8.57 9.61
N VAL A 136 5.90 8.97 9.23
CA VAL A 136 6.97 9.26 10.19
C VAL A 136 6.60 10.46 11.06
N GLN A 137 6.06 11.53 10.47
CA GLN A 137 5.63 12.70 11.23
C GLN A 137 4.53 12.37 12.25
N ASN A 138 3.57 11.52 11.85
CA ASN A 138 2.52 11.08 12.77
C ASN A 138 3.11 10.29 13.96
N PHE A 139 4.03 9.37 13.69
CA PHE A 139 4.74 8.62 14.73
C PHE A 139 5.48 9.54 15.69
N LEU A 140 6.27 10.50 15.17
CA LEU A 140 6.99 11.47 16.00
C LEU A 140 6.05 12.30 16.88
N ASN A 141 4.91 12.73 16.32
CA ASN A 141 3.89 13.47 17.06
C ASN A 141 3.25 12.65 18.19
N GLU A 142 2.97 11.36 17.93
CA GLU A 142 2.40 10.43 18.93
C GLU A 142 3.38 10.17 20.09
N GLU A 143 4.68 10.07 19.77
CA GLU A 143 5.74 9.89 20.77
C GLU A 143 6.18 11.22 21.46
N GLY A 144 5.73 12.37 20.95
CA GLY A 144 6.11 13.69 21.48
C GLY A 144 7.57 14.05 21.18
N ILE A 145 8.09 13.62 20.04
CA ILE A 145 9.49 13.76 19.61
C ILE A 145 9.61 14.78 18.49
N GLU A 146 10.61 15.65 18.58
CA GLU A 146 11.01 16.56 17.52
C GLU A 146 12.24 16.01 16.80
N ALA A 147 12.11 15.66 15.52
CA ALA A 147 13.18 15.21 14.63
C ALA A 147 13.03 15.87 13.26
N GLU A 148 14.15 16.02 12.54
CA GLU A 148 14.14 16.55 11.19
C GLU A 148 13.86 15.43 10.19
N ILE A 149 12.80 15.55 9.39
CA ILE A 149 12.47 14.58 8.34
C ILE A 149 13.08 15.05 7.02
N ILE A 150 13.91 14.22 6.41
CA ILE A 150 14.52 14.46 5.11
C ILE A 150 13.82 13.59 4.06
N TYR A 151 13.08 14.24 3.17
CA TYR A 151 12.42 13.52 2.08
C TYR A 151 13.40 13.02 1.03
N LEU A 152 13.32 11.72 0.73
CA LEU A 152 14.00 11.07 -0.40
C LEU A 152 12.97 10.21 -1.16
N SER A 153 12.92 10.34 -2.48
CA SER A 153 11.98 9.59 -3.34
C SER A 153 12.43 8.15 -3.64
N GLY A 154 13.57 7.71 -3.10
CA GLY A 154 14.16 6.38 -3.25
C GLY A 154 15.60 6.36 -2.79
N ALA A 155 16.23 5.17 -2.76
CA ALA A 155 17.58 4.96 -2.27
C ALA A 155 17.82 5.57 -0.87
N VAL A 156 16.82 5.45 0.00
CA VAL A 156 16.84 6.00 1.36
C VAL A 156 17.98 5.41 2.18
N GLU A 157 18.31 4.15 1.93
CA GLU A 157 19.36 3.38 2.63
C GLU A 157 20.79 3.93 2.49
N ILE A 158 21.02 4.82 1.52
CA ILE A 158 22.34 5.45 1.38
C ILE A 158 22.49 6.75 2.17
N ALA A 159 21.39 7.30 2.72
CA ALA A 159 21.39 8.60 3.41
C ALA A 159 22.39 8.68 4.57
N PRO A 160 22.54 7.66 5.44
CA PRO A 160 23.54 7.68 6.50
C PRO A 160 24.97 7.78 5.98
N LYS A 161 25.32 6.97 4.99
CA LYS A 161 26.67 7.00 4.36
C LYS A 161 27.01 8.36 3.74
N LEU A 162 25.99 9.11 3.29
CA LEU A 162 26.16 10.45 2.75
C LEU A 162 26.15 11.55 3.82
N GLY A 163 26.02 11.19 5.10
CA GLY A 163 25.90 12.14 6.21
C GLY A 163 24.63 12.99 6.15
N LYS A 164 23.62 12.55 5.42
CA LYS A 164 22.34 13.26 5.27
C LYS A 164 21.40 13.06 6.44
N ALA A 165 21.42 11.88 7.03
CA ALA A 165 20.58 11.53 8.18
C ALA A 165 21.29 10.50 9.06
N GLU A 166 20.97 10.46 10.34
CA GLU A 166 21.45 9.45 11.29
C GLU A 166 20.57 8.20 11.26
N PHE A 167 19.29 8.39 10.92
CA PHE A 167 18.30 7.32 10.82
C PHE A 167 17.62 7.35 9.46
N ILE A 168 17.11 6.21 9.06
CA ILE A 168 16.20 6.10 7.92
C ILE A 168 14.88 5.50 8.38
N CYS A 169 13.81 5.76 7.63
CA CYS A 169 12.58 5.01 7.74
C CYS A 169 12.17 4.51 6.34
N ASP A 170 12.17 3.20 6.15
CA ASP A 170 11.88 2.59 4.85
C ASP A 170 11.20 1.23 5.00
N LEU A 171 10.70 0.70 3.86
CA LEU A 171 10.06 -0.60 3.80
C LEU A 171 11.07 -1.73 3.91
N VAL A 172 10.84 -2.58 4.88
CA VAL A 172 11.62 -3.79 5.13
C VAL A 172 10.75 -5.02 4.86
N SER A 173 11.17 -5.85 3.90
CA SER A 173 10.58 -7.17 3.67
C SER A 173 11.47 -8.24 4.30
N THR A 174 12.63 -8.53 3.70
CA THR A 174 13.58 -9.52 4.21
C THR A 174 14.74 -8.90 5.01
N GLY A 175 14.92 -7.58 4.94
CA GLY A 175 16.04 -6.87 5.53
C GLY A 175 17.36 -6.95 4.75
N SER A 176 17.37 -7.60 3.58
CA SER A 176 18.59 -7.77 2.78
C SER A 176 19.20 -6.44 2.32
N THR A 177 18.38 -5.46 1.95
CA THR A 177 18.85 -4.12 1.54
C THR A 177 19.51 -3.39 2.71
N LEU A 178 18.90 -3.44 3.90
CA LEU A 178 19.48 -2.85 5.11
C LEU A 178 20.86 -3.46 5.39
N LYS A 179 20.92 -4.80 5.42
CA LYS A 179 22.18 -5.53 5.67
C LYS A 179 23.26 -5.21 4.64
N ALA A 180 22.92 -5.10 3.36
CA ALA A 180 23.85 -4.74 2.29
C ALA A 180 24.42 -3.31 2.45
N ASN A 181 23.74 -2.46 3.21
CA ASN A 181 24.16 -1.09 3.51
C ASN A 181 24.68 -0.90 4.94
N ASN A 182 24.94 -1.99 5.69
CA ASN A 182 25.36 -1.99 7.09
C ASN A 182 24.38 -1.25 8.02
N LEU A 183 23.09 -1.40 7.73
CA LEU A 183 22.03 -0.86 8.55
C LEU A 183 21.32 -1.97 9.32
N ILE A 184 20.90 -1.66 10.53
CA ILE A 184 20.08 -2.51 11.39
C ILE A 184 18.72 -1.86 11.61
N GLU A 185 17.70 -2.68 11.58
CA GLU A 185 16.35 -2.29 11.96
C GLU A 185 16.25 -2.17 13.47
N VAL A 186 15.71 -1.05 13.95
CA VAL A 186 15.63 -0.76 15.39
C VAL A 186 14.21 -0.58 15.89
N GLU A 187 13.28 -0.15 15.02
CA GLU A 187 11.87 0.04 15.39
C GLU A 187 10.94 -0.17 14.21
N THR A 188 9.77 -0.77 14.45
CA THR A 188 8.74 -0.96 13.42
C THR A 188 7.57 -0.01 13.66
N LEU A 189 7.31 0.88 12.70
CA LEU A 189 6.21 1.85 12.76
C LEU A 189 4.89 1.27 12.28
N LEU A 190 4.94 0.45 11.22
CA LEU A 190 3.74 -0.09 10.57
C LEU A 190 4.03 -1.46 9.95
N LYS A 191 3.24 -2.47 10.29
CA LYS A 191 3.17 -3.72 9.54
C LYS A 191 2.22 -3.54 8.38
N SER A 192 2.60 -3.97 7.19
CA SER A 192 1.88 -3.74 5.95
C SER A 192 1.79 -5.00 5.10
N GLU A 193 0.68 -5.11 4.42
CA GLU A 193 0.39 -6.10 3.38
C GLU A 193 -0.44 -5.45 2.28
N ALA A 194 -0.75 -6.18 1.23
CA ALA A 194 -1.69 -5.73 0.21
C ALA A 194 -3.10 -5.67 0.80
N VAL A 195 -3.83 -4.59 0.49
CA VAL A 195 -5.21 -4.37 0.96
C VAL A 195 -6.09 -3.92 -0.20
N VAL A 196 -7.40 -4.12 -0.06
CA VAL A 196 -8.40 -3.47 -0.91
C VAL A 196 -8.89 -2.21 -0.19
N ILE A 197 -8.82 -1.09 -0.89
CA ILE A 197 -9.48 0.16 -0.49
C ILE A 197 -10.66 0.42 -1.41
N GLN A 198 -11.72 1.01 -0.86
CA GLN A 198 -12.95 1.38 -1.55
C GLN A 198 -13.23 2.86 -1.36
N THR A 199 -13.75 3.54 -2.39
CA THR A 199 -14.24 4.91 -2.26
C THR A 199 -15.28 5.02 -1.14
N ARG A 200 -15.34 6.18 -0.48
CA ARG A 200 -16.38 6.50 0.50
C ARG A 200 -17.63 7.08 -0.14
N GLU A 201 -17.53 7.53 -1.39
CA GLU A 201 -18.70 8.04 -2.11
C GLU A 201 -19.72 6.92 -2.34
N PRO A 202 -21.02 7.23 -2.23
CA PRO A 202 -22.05 6.26 -2.45
C PRO A 202 -22.03 5.72 -3.88
N LEU A 203 -21.87 4.42 -4.03
CA LEU A 203 -21.97 3.75 -5.31
C LEU A 203 -23.44 3.59 -5.72
N SER A 204 -23.72 3.55 -7.04
CA SER A 204 -25.03 3.13 -7.52
C SER A 204 -25.31 1.69 -7.05
N HIS A 205 -26.60 1.33 -6.93
CA HIS A 205 -27.02 -0.02 -6.50
C HIS A 205 -26.33 -1.12 -7.30
N ILE A 206 -26.24 -0.95 -8.63
CA ILE A 206 -25.61 -1.92 -9.53
C ILE A 206 -24.10 -2.04 -9.24
N LYS A 207 -23.40 -0.93 -9.06
CA LYS A 207 -21.98 -0.95 -8.72
C LYS A 207 -21.75 -1.59 -7.35
N GLN A 208 -22.57 -1.27 -6.35
CA GLN A 208 -22.43 -1.85 -5.01
C GLN A 208 -22.63 -3.37 -5.04
N GLU A 209 -23.63 -3.87 -5.75
CA GLU A 209 -23.82 -5.33 -5.93
C GLU A 209 -22.56 -6.02 -6.52
N TRP A 210 -21.92 -5.39 -7.49
CA TRP A 210 -20.70 -5.95 -8.09
C TRP A 210 -19.49 -5.85 -7.14
N VAL A 211 -19.36 -4.76 -6.40
CA VAL A 211 -18.33 -4.64 -5.35
C VAL A 211 -18.50 -5.75 -4.33
N ASP A 212 -19.73 -5.96 -3.81
CA ASP A 212 -20.00 -6.99 -2.82
C ASP A 212 -19.69 -8.40 -3.35
N LYS A 213 -20.07 -8.69 -4.61
CA LYS A 213 -19.72 -9.96 -5.28
C LYS A 213 -18.21 -10.15 -5.42
N ILE A 214 -17.45 -9.10 -5.75
CA ILE A 214 -16.00 -9.17 -5.86
C ILE A 214 -15.38 -9.44 -4.50
N LEU A 215 -15.78 -8.71 -3.46
CA LEU A 215 -15.28 -8.89 -2.11
C LEU A 215 -15.61 -10.28 -1.55
N GLN A 216 -16.82 -10.79 -1.80
CA GLN A 216 -17.21 -12.15 -1.43
C GLN A 216 -16.34 -13.22 -2.14
N ARG A 217 -16.01 -13.03 -3.41
CA ARG A 217 -15.14 -13.94 -4.15
C ARG A 217 -13.70 -13.88 -3.66
N LEU A 218 -13.20 -12.68 -3.32
CA LEU A 218 -11.89 -12.51 -2.71
C LEU A 218 -11.80 -13.28 -1.40
N ASP A 219 -12.80 -13.14 -0.53
CA ASP A 219 -12.88 -13.88 0.73
C ASP A 219 -12.84 -15.40 0.50
N GLY A 220 -13.69 -15.91 -0.40
CA GLY A 220 -13.72 -17.34 -0.73
C GLY A 220 -12.39 -17.86 -1.30
N VAL A 221 -11.72 -17.08 -2.13
CA VAL A 221 -10.41 -17.46 -2.71
C VAL A 221 -9.32 -17.51 -1.64
N LEU A 222 -9.33 -16.59 -0.67
CA LEU A 222 -8.34 -16.55 0.40
C LEU A 222 -8.58 -17.65 1.44
N GLN A 223 -9.83 -17.92 1.82
CA GLN A 223 -10.16 -19.02 2.75
C GLN A 223 -9.72 -20.39 2.22
N VAL A 224 -9.85 -20.64 0.91
CA VAL A 224 -9.35 -21.90 0.29
C VAL A 224 -7.83 -22.00 0.37
N ARG A 225 -7.12 -20.88 0.36
CA ARG A 225 -5.65 -20.85 0.47
C ARG A 225 -5.15 -21.35 1.83
N GLU A 226 -5.91 -21.10 2.90
CA GLU A 226 -5.61 -21.54 4.26
C GLU A 226 -6.04 -23.00 4.51
N SER A 227 -6.95 -23.53 3.69
CA SER A 227 -7.46 -24.89 3.84
C SER A 227 -6.47 -25.93 3.32
N LYS A 228 -5.80 -26.65 4.20
CA LYS A 228 -5.04 -27.85 3.85
C LYS A 228 -6.01 -29.04 3.74
N TYR A 229 -6.22 -29.54 2.51
CA TYR A 229 -6.95 -30.80 2.33
C TYR A 229 -6.09 -31.95 2.84
N ILE A 230 -6.54 -32.63 3.90
CA ILE A 230 -6.01 -33.96 4.29
C ILE A 230 -6.88 -34.97 3.52
N MET A 231 -6.33 -35.54 2.46
CA MET A 231 -6.91 -36.77 1.89
C MET A 231 -6.48 -37.94 2.77
N LEU A 232 -7.47 -38.53 3.44
CA LEU A 232 -7.34 -39.81 4.13
C LEU A 232 -7.50 -40.96 3.14
#